data_172a049316d0a8fff16c95b4aead11ee
#
_entry.id   172a049316d0a8fff16c95b4aead11ee
#
_cell.length_a   1.000
_cell.length_b   1.000
_cell.length_c   1.000
_cell.angle_alpha   90.00
_cell.angle_beta   90.00
_cell.angle_gamma   90.00
#
_symmetry.space_group_name_H-M   'P 1'
#
loop_
_entity.id
_entity.type
_entity.pdbx_description
1 polymer ?
#
loop_
_entity_poly.entity_id
_entity_poly.type
_entity_poly.pdbx_seq_one_letter_code
_entity_poly.pdbx_strand_id
1 'polypeptide(L)'
;FSEKKYYPIAWAVDTTKADTLNFKGFEVDTLISEVTGLPRIKYDENRPFTKSVVYRNIFIPSDSIEIPKAYVIKKPWSQVMERLDNNQISYRTLSKDTIIKVESYKIGDYQTGKQAFEGHYPHYGTKVSKSLVDITFSQGDIFIPTNQLGIRYLLETLEPSATDSFFNWNFFDTVLQQKEGFSPYVFEDLATEMLKKDTRLNETFQFKKATDKQFRESAYAQLEWLYSKSEHSEPAFLQYPVYRKAKDSIISPTNSKP
;
A
#
# COMPACT_ATOMS: atom_id res chain seq x y z
N PHE A 1 21.20 1.23 -10.87
CA PHE A 1 19.94 0.47 -10.80
C PHE A 1 19.89 -0.76 -11.72
N SER A 2 20.60 -0.74 -12.85
CA SER A 2 20.59 -1.86 -13.82
C SER A 2 21.05 -3.21 -13.24
N GLU A 3 21.86 -3.19 -12.20
CA GLU A 3 22.41 -4.39 -11.53
C GLU A 3 21.69 -4.76 -10.21
N LYS A 4 20.90 -3.83 -9.65
CA LYS A 4 20.19 -4.08 -8.40
C LYS A 4 18.94 -4.92 -8.65
N LYS A 5 18.78 -5.99 -7.88
CA LYS A 5 17.57 -6.82 -7.90
C LYS A 5 16.48 -6.27 -6.98
N TYR A 6 16.86 -5.66 -5.86
CA TYR A 6 15.96 -5.16 -4.82
C TYR A 6 16.16 -3.67 -4.58
N TYR A 7 15.08 -3.02 -4.17
CA TYR A 7 15.05 -1.61 -3.78
C TYR A 7 14.39 -1.46 -2.42
N PRO A 8 15.04 -0.78 -1.44
CA PRO A 8 14.42 -0.52 -0.15
C PRO A 8 13.34 0.55 -0.27
N ILE A 9 12.16 0.28 0.29
CA ILE A 9 11.00 1.18 0.33
C ILE A 9 10.68 1.67 1.74
N ALA A 10 11.31 1.09 2.76
CA ALA A 10 11.22 1.54 4.14
C ALA A 10 12.55 1.38 4.85
N TRP A 11 12.78 2.19 5.89
CA TRP A 11 14.02 2.26 6.63
C TRP A 11 13.76 2.28 8.13
N ALA A 12 14.63 1.65 8.90
CA ALA A 12 14.61 1.69 10.35
C ALA A 12 16.00 2.11 10.88
N VAL A 13 16.03 2.70 12.05
CA VAL A 13 17.28 3.02 12.74
C VAL A 13 18.01 1.72 13.09
N ASP A 14 19.29 1.61 12.73
CA ASP A 14 20.16 0.54 13.22
C ASP A 14 20.47 0.80 14.70
N THR A 15 19.78 0.09 15.59
CA THR A 15 19.95 0.24 17.04
C THR A 15 21.26 -0.34 17.56
N THR A 16 21.98 -1.12 16.74
CA THR A 16 23.27 -1.74 17.09
C THR A 16 24.45 -0.80 16.86
N LYS A 17 24.26 0.28 16.09
CA LYS A 17 25.28 1.24 15.75
C LYS A 17 24.88 2.64 16.19
N ALA A 18 25.86 3.42 16.59
CA ALA A 18 25.66 4.81 16.94
C ALA A 18 27.01 5.57 16.87
N ASP A 19 26.91 6.84 16.53
CA ASP A 19 27.98 7.80 16.68
C ASP A 19 27.86 8.54 18.01
N THR A 20 28.82 9.38 18.31
CA THR A 20 28.80 10.29 19.45
C THR A 20 28.76 11.71 18.94
N LEU A 21 27.80 12.48 19.45
CA LEU A 21 27.64 13.91 19.11
C LEU A 21 27.82 14.76 20.37
N ASN A 22 28.64 15.81 20.28
CA ASN A 22 28.71 16.84 21.31
C ASN A 22 27.53 17.79 21.14
N PHE A 23 26.47 17.52 21.89
CA PHE A 23 25.24 18.31 21.89
C PHE A 23 25.39 19.54 22.77
N LYS A 24 25.12 20.70 22.18
CA LYS A 24 25.07 21.99 22.90
C LYS A 24 23.62 22.31 23.24
N GLY A 25 23.34 22.62 24.47
CA GLY A 25 22.02 22.97 24.97
C GLY A 25 22.06 23.83 26.21
N PHE A 26 20.91 24.03 26.83
CA PHE A 26 20.76 24.75 28.09
C PHE A 26 20.12 23.83 29.13
N GLU A 27 20.51 24.00 30.39
CA GLU A 27 19.89 23.26 31.50
C GLU A 27 18.40 23.59 31.60
N VAL A 28 17.65 22.64 32.13
CA VAL A 28 16.18 22.67 32.19
C VAL A 28 15.71 22.75 33.63
N ASP A 29 14.81 23.67 33.90
CA ASP A 29 14.03 23.74 35.15
C ASP A 29 12.58 23.33 34.89
N THR A 30 12.02 22.63 35.85
CA THR A 30 10.58 22.36 35.88
C THR A 30 9.88 23.38 36.75
N LEU A 31 9.06 24.20 36.16
CA LEU A 31 8.27 25.23 36.83
C LEU A 31 6.78 24.90 36.77
N ILE A 32 5.99 25.47 37.65
CA ILE A 32 4.52 25.45 37.50
C ILE A 32 4.09 26.57 36.57
N SER A 33 3.30 26.23 35.57
CA SER A 33 2.75 27.18 34.62
C SER A 33 1.71 28.09 35.31
N GLU A 34 1.88 29.37 35.19
CA GLU A 34 0.90 30.36 35.68
C GLU A 34 -0.43 30.32 34.88
N VAL A 35 -0.38 29.76 33.64
CA VAL A 35 -1.55 29.66 32.76
C VAL A 35 -2.38 28.41 33.05
N THR A 36 -1.69 27.25 33.15
CA THR A 36 -2.37 25.95 33.24
C THR A 36 -2.40 25.33 34.62
N GLY A 37 -1.56 25.87 35.55
CA GLY A 37 -1.34 25.26 36.87
C GLY A 37 -0.59 23.95 36.86
N LEU A 38 -0.07 23.48 35.68
CA LEU A 38 0.61 22.21 35.50
C LEU A 38 2.13 22.40 35.33
N PRO A 39 2.94 21.35 35.59
CA PRO A 39 4.38 21.40 35.34
C PRO A 39 4.69 21.75 33.89
N ARG A 40 5.61 22.68 33.67
CA ARG A 40 6.18 23.02 32.37
C ARG A 40 7.70 23.05 32.41
N ILE A 41 8.30 22.78 31.28
CA ILE A 41 9.74 22.91 31.07
C ILE A 41 10.08 24.37 30.73
N LYS A 42 11.20 24.88 31.33
CA LYS A 42 11.83 26.13 30.95
C LYS A 42 13.34 25.94 30.81
N TYR A 43 13.88 26.28 29.65
CA TYR A 43 15.33 26.29 29.44
C TYR A 43 15.94 27.56 30.04
N ASP A 44 17.06 27.39 30.75
CA ASP A 44 17.80 28.50 31.35
C ASP A 44 19.01 28.85 30.46
N GLU A 45 18.89 29.94 29.71
CA GLU A 45 19.93 30.41 28.80
C GLU A 45 21.24 30.80 29.48
N ASN A 46 21.20 31.06 30.81
CA ASN A 46 22.40 31.37 31.60
C ASN A 46 23.18 30.11 32.03
N ARG A 47 22.64 28.90 31.77
CA ARG A 47 23.29 27.64 32.11
C ARG A 47 23.50 26.79 30.85
N PRO A 48 24.40 27.24 29.91
CA PRO A 48 24.71 26.46 28.74
C PRO A 48 25.53 25.22 29.11
N PHE A 49 25.32 24.14 28.37
CA PHE A 49 26.15 22.92 28.49
C PHE A 49 26.60 22.38 27.13
N THR A 50 27.65 21.56 27.17
CA THR A 50 28.02 20.67 26.06
C THR A 50 28.13 19.27 26.62
N LYS A 51 27.26 18.38 26.17
CA LYS A 51 27.23 16.97 26.63
C LYS A 51 27.43 16.03 25.45
N SER A 52 28.24 14.99 25.67
CA SER A 52 28.38 13.90 24.69
C SER A 52 27.13 13.02 24.77
N VAL A 53 26.43 12.90 23.65
CA VAL A 53 25.21 12.09 23.54
C VAL A 53 25.34 11.03 22.45
N VAL A 54 24.67 9.90 22.65
CA VAL A 54 24.58 8.85 21.64
C VAL A 54 23.71 9.35 20.48
N TYR A 55 24.27 9.34 19.29
CA TYR A 55 23.61 9.78 18.06
C TYR A 55 23.38 8.58 17.11
N ARG A 56 22.12 8.17 17.00
CA ARG A 56 21.70 7.04 16.13
C ARG A 56 21.30 7.57 14.76
N ASN A 57 22.27 7.71 13.87
CA ASN A 57 22.15 8.29 12.53
C ASN A 57 22.31 7.25 11.41
N ILE A 58 22.42 5.97 11.77
CA ILE A 58 22.59 4.89 10.79
C ILE A 58 21.25 4.20 10.59
N PHE A 59 20.85 4.06 9.33
CA PHE A 59 19.59 3.43 8.93
C PHE A 59 19.86 2.19 8.09
N ILE A 60 19.03 1.17 8.28
CA ILE A 60 19.02 -0.06 7.49
C ILE A 60 17.68 -0.25 6.82
N PRO A 61 17.62 -0.90 5.65
CA PRO A 61 16.34 -1.26 5.03
C PRO A 61 15.50 -2.13 5.96
N SER A 62 14.27 -1.72 6.24
CA SER A 62 13.29 -2.52 6.99
C SER A 62 12.31 -3.24 6.08
N ASP A 63 12.11 -2.72 4.86
CA ASP A 63 11.33 -3.38 3.81
C ASP A 63 11.95 -3.10 2.44
N SER A 64 11.82 -4.05 1.52
CA SER A 64 12.38 -3.97 0.18
C SER A 64 11.53 -4.72 -0.82
N ILE A 65 11.47 -4.21 -2.04
CA ILE A 65 10.77 -4.83 -3.16
C ILE A 65 11.76 -5.34 -4.22
N GLU A 66 11.39 -6.40 -4.92
CA GLU A 66 12.07 -6.75 -6.16
C GLU A 66 11.69 -5.73 -7.25
N ILE A 67 12.68 -5.20 -7.98
CA ILE A 67 12.46 -4.22 -9.04
C ILE A 67 11.79 -4.93 -10.23
N PRO A 68 10.55 -4.56 -10.63
CA PRO A 68 9.90 -5.15 -11.78
C PRO A 68 10.53 -4.66 -13.09
N LYS A 69 10.29 -5.37 -14.21
CA LYS A 69 10.73 -4.88 -15.54
C LYS A 69 9.94 -3.67 -16.02
N ALA A 70 8.68 -3.59 -15.65
CA ALA A 70 7.79 -2.50 -16.00
C ALA A 70 6.59 -2.48 -15.06
N TYR A 71 5.92 -1.33 -15.03
CA TYR A 71 4.56 -1.20 -14.50
C TYR A 71 3.55 -1.08 -15.63
N VAL A 72 2.33 -1.52 -15.39
CA VAL A 72 1.19 -1.34 -16.30
C VAL A 72 0.05 -0.71 -15.52
N ILE A 73 -0.51 0.37 -16.03
CA ILE A 73 -1.60 1.10 -15.38
C ILE A 73 -2.75 1.21 -16.38
N LYS A 74 -3.97 0.91 -15.94
CA LYS A 74 -5.18 1.11 -16.75
C LYS A 74 -5.48 2.61 -16.93
N LYS A 75 -5.99 2.97 -18.09
CA LYS A 75 -6.18 4.33 -18.57
C LYS A 75 -6.88 5.36 -17.65
N PRO A 76 -7.82 5.01 -16.73
CA PRO A 76 -8.63 6.03 -16.03
C PRO A 76 -7.88 6.91 -15.02
N TRP A 77 -6.64 6.64 -14.70
CA TRP A 77 -5.90 7.32 -13.61
C TRP A 77 -5.17 8.57 -14.09
N SER A 78 -5.92 9.58 -14.58
CA SER A 78 -5.36 10.80 -15.17
C SER A 78 -4.47 11.60 -14.23
N GLN A 79 -4.80 11.68 -12.94
CA GLN A 79 -3.98 12.39 -11.94
C GLN A 79 -2.61 11.72 -11.75
N VAL A 80 -2.54 10.40 -11.81
CA VAL A 80 -1.27 9.67 -11.75
C VAL A 80 -0.45 9.95 -13.01
N MET A 81 -1.10 9.95 -14.19
CA MET A 81 -0.42 10.26 -15.45
C MET A 81 0.17 11.66 -15.45
N GLU A 82 -0.57 12.67 -14.97
CA GLU A 82 -0.06 14.02 -14.80
C GLU A 82 1.20 14.09 -13.93
N ARG A 83 1.24 13.32 -12.83
CA ARG A 83 2.43 13.25 -11.97
C ARG A 83 3.62 12.57 -12.65
N LEU A 84 3.36 11.52 -13.44
CA LEU A 84 4.40 10.87 -14.23
C LEU A 84 4.98 11.84 -15.28
N ASP A 85 4.13 12.58 -15.99
CA ASP A 85 4.52 13.58 -17.00
C ASP A 85 5.36 14.71 -16.37
N ASN A 86 4.91 15.27 -15.24
CA ASN A 86 5.60 16.32 -14.51
C ASN A 86 6.99 15.88 -14.02
N ASN A 87 7.18 14.58 -13.77
CA ASN A 87 8.46 13.99 -13.39
C ASN A 87 9.25 13.40 -14.58
N GLN A 88 8.85 13.72 -15.81
CA GLN A 88 9.51 13.30 -17.04
C GLN A 88 9.70 11.78 -17.16
N ILE A 89 8.72 11.03 -16.63
CA ILE A 89 8.72 9.57 -16.75
C ILE A 89 8.35 9.16 -18.17
N SER A 90 9.20 8.36 -18.76
CA SER A 90 8.94 7.80 -20.08
C SER A 90 8.01 6.59 -19.99
N TYR A 91 6.94 6.61 -20.76
CA TYR A 91 6.00 5.49 -20.89
C TYR A 91 5.48 5.40 -22.33
N ARG A 92 4.78 4.32 -22.63
CA ARG A 92 4.09 4.14 -23.90
C ARG A 92 2.67 3.64 -23.66
N THR A 93 1.77 3.98 -24.56
CA THR A 93 0.44 3.42 -24.61
C THR A 93 0.44 2.09 -25.37
N LEU A 94 -0.39 1.15 -24.96
CA LEU A 94 -0.62 -0.08 -25.70
C LEU A 94 -1.37 0.23 -27.01
N SER A 95 -0.85 -0.26 -28.12
CA SER A 95 -1.42 -0.03 -29.47
C SER A 95 -2.64 -0.92 -29.78
N LYS A 96 -2.82 -1.97 -28.99
CA LYS A 96 -3.94 -2.93 -29.09
C LYS A 96 -4.15 -3.64 -27.77
N ASP A 97 -5.30 -4.30 -27.63
CA ASP A 97 -5.58 -5.17 -26.50
C ASP A 97 -4.50 -6.25 -26.37
N THR A 98 -4.01 -6.43 -25.16
CA THR A 98 -2.82 -7.27 -24.91
C THR A 98 -3.00 -8.03 -23.61
N ILE A 99 -2.79 -9.32 -23.60
CA ILE A 99 -2.71 -10.12 -22.37
C ILE A 99 -1.27 -10.07 -21.86
N ILE A 100 -1.12 -9.65 -20.61
CA ILE A 100 0.18 -9.61 -19.94
C ILE A 100 0.09 -10.38 -18.64
N LYS A 101 1.02 -11.29 -18.42
CA LYS A 101 1.21 -11.93 -17.11
C LYS A 101 1.88 -10.97 -16.16
N VAL A 102 1.20 -10.62 -15.09
CA VAL A 102 1.63 -9.58 -14.14
C VAL A 102 1.49 -10.05 -12.70
N GLU A 103 2.29 -9.46 -11.83
CA GLU A 103 2.02 -9.47 -10.40
C GLU A 103 0.97 -8.40 -10.11
N SER A 104 -0.11 -8.81 -9.49
CA SER A 104 -1.23 -8.00 -9.06
C SER A 104 -1.24 -7.90 -7.55
N TYR A 105 -1.43 -6.70 -7.02
CA TYR A 105 -1.58 -6.45 -5.58
C TYR A 105 -3.05 -6.26 -5.20
N LYS A 106 -3.46 -6.87 -4.11
CA LYS A 106 -4.71 -6.55 -3.42
C LYS A 106 -4.39 -5.91 -2.08
N ILE A 107 -5.01 -4.78 -1.78
CA ILE A 107 -4.85 -4.09 -0.50
C ILE A 107 -5.45 -4.99 0.59
N GLY A 108 -4.66 -5.30 1.61
CA GLY A 108 -5.07 -6.17 2.71
C GLY A 108 -5.37 -5.40 3.99
N ASP A 109 -4.51 -4.43 4.32
CA ASP A 109 -4.61 -3.62 5.54
C ASP A 109 -3.92 -2.26 5.32
N TYR A 110 -4.40 -1.22 5.98
CA TYR A 110 -3.81 0.11 5.99
C TYR A 110 -4.42 0.93 7.12
N GLN A 111 -3.77 2.02 7.47
CA GLN A 111 -4.28 3.02 8.40
C GLN A 111 -4.40 4.36 7.67
N THR A 112 -5.28 5.23 8.17
CA THR A 112 -5.49 6.57 7.60
C THR A 112 -5.23 7.63 8.67
N GLY A 113 -4.54 8.68 8.31
CA GLY A 113 -4.29 9.84 9.19
C GLY A 113 -5.60 10.48 9.65
N LYS A 114 -5.68 10.82 10.94
CA LYS A 114 -6.88 11.46 11.54
C LYS A 114 -6.97 12.95 11.25
N GLN A 115 -5.91 13.55 10.77
CA GLN A 115 -5.83 14.99 10.44
C GLN A 115 -5.36 15.14 9.01
N ALA A 116 -5.88 16.16 8.33
CA ALA A 116 -5.44 16.48 6.98
C ALA A 116 -3.98 16.94 6.97
N PHE A 117 -3.22 16.46 6.00
CA PHE A 117 -1.86 16.87 5.70
C PHE A 117 -1.75 17.14 4.20
N GLU A 118 -1.32 18.35 3.82
CA GLU A 118 -1.18 18.75 2.41
C GLU A 118 -2.47 18.54 1.56
N GLY A 119 -3.64 18.70 2.18
CA GLY A 119 -4.93 18.47 1.51
C GLY A 119 -5.37 17.01 1.41
N HIS A 120 -4.64 16.08 1.98
CA HIS A 120 -4.91 14.65 2.00
C HIS A 120 -5.11 14.12 3.42
N TYR A 121 -5.68 12.93 3.56
CA TYR A 121 -5.64 12.09 4.75
C TYR A 121 -4.77 10.87 4.46
N PRO A 122 -3.43 11.00 4.53
CA PRO A 122 -2.52 9.97 4.02
C PRO A 122 -2.74 8.63 4.69
N HIS A 123 -2.64 7.56 3.88
CA HIS A 123 -2.56 6.20 4.40
C HIS A 123 -1.14 5.87 4.82
N TYR A 124 -1.00 4.88 5.69
CA TYR A 124 0.29 4.35 6.14
C TYR A 124 0.15 2.92 6.65
N GLY A 125 1.28 2.22 6.77
CA GLY A 125 1.29 0.84 7.21
C GLY A 125 0.60 -0.11 6.23
N THR A 126 0.58 0.25 4.96
CA THR A 126 -0.13 -0.48 3.89
C THR A 126 0.48 -1.86 3.67
N LYS A 127 -0.37 -2.88 3.79
CA LYS A 127 -0.03 -4.28 3.52
C LYS A 127 -0.81 -4.77 2.31
N VAL A 128 -0.15 -5.58 1.50
CA VAL A 128 -0.72 -6.12 0.29
C VAL A 128 -0.55 -7.63 0.22
N SER A 129 -1.49 -8.29 -0.43
CA SER A 129 -1.30 -9.64 -0.93
C SER A 129 -0.93 -9.59 -2.41
N LYS A 130 -0.07 -10.51 -2.85
CA LYS A 130 0.45 -10.58 -4.21
C LYS A 130 0.00 -11.86 -4.88
N SER A 131 -0.47 -11.74 -6.14
CA SER A 131 -0.81 -12.88 -6.99
C SER A 131 -0.24 -12.68 -8.39
N LEU A 132 0.09 -13.79 -9.05
CA LEU A 132 0.50 -13.80 -10.46
C LEU A 132 -0.71 -14.16 -11.32
N VAL A 133 -1.11 -13.27 -12.20
CA VAL A 133 -2.34 -13.39 -13.00
C VAL A 133 -2.13 -12.89 -14.42
N ASP A 134 -2.91 -13.46 -15.35
CA ASP A 134 -3.00 -12.96 -16.71
C ASP A 134 -4.10 -11.92 -16.80
N ILE A 135 -3.75 -10.69 -17.16
CA ILE A 135 -4.67 -9.56 -17.28
C ILE A 135 -4.74 -9.10 -18.73
N THR A 136 -5.95 -8.91 -19.22
CA THR A 136 -6.19 -8.19 -20.48
C THR A 136 -6.14 -6.69 -20.22
N PHE A 137 -5.17 -6.05 -20.84
CA PHE A 137 -5.05 -4.61 -20.90
C PHE A 137 -5.58 -4.12 -22.24
N SER A 138 -6.32 -3.02 -22.21
CA SER A 138 -6.95 -2.45 -23.41
C SER A 138 -5.99 -1.54 -24.19
N GLN A 139 -6.32 -1.31 -25.45
CA GLN A 139 -5.66 -0.26 -26.23
C GLN A 139 -5.71 1.08 -25.49
N GLY A 140 -4.57 1.74 -25.36
CA GLY A 140 -4.42 3.00 -24.63
C GLY A 140 -4.03 2.86 -23.17
N ASP A 141 -4.01 1.66 -22.60
CA ASP A 141 -3.43 1.43 -21.27
C ASP A 141 -1.92 1.70 -21.30
N ILE A 142 -1.37 2.04 -20.16
CA ILE A 142 -0.04 2.64 -20.02
C ILE A 142 0.98 1.58 -19.61
N PHE A 143 2.07 1.48 -20.35
CA PHE A 143 3.20 0.61 -20.06
C PHE A 143 4.43 1.46 -19.75
N ILE A 144 5.00 1.29 -18.54
CA ILE A 144 6.07 2.11 -17.98
C ILE A 144 7.29 1.22 -17.73
N PRO A 145 8.32 1.23 -18.58
CA PRO A 145 9.54 0.47 -18.34
C PRO A 145 10.30 1.04 -17.15
N THR A 146 10.90 0.19 -16.32
CA THR A 146 11.70 0.64 -15.16
C THR A 146 13.14 0.97 -15.53
N ASN A 147 13.61 0.58 -16.71
CA ASN A 147 14.94 0.93 -17.20
C ASN A 147 14.99 2.36 -17.72
N GLN A 148 14.92 3.33 -16.80
CA GLN A 148 14.96 4.78 -17.09
C GLN A 148 15.52 5.56 -15.89
N LEU A 149 15.89 6.82 -16.08
CA LEU A 149 16.45 7.68 -15.02
C LEU A 149 15.48 7.88 -13.86
N GLY A 150 14.17 7.99 -14.14
CA GLY A 150 13.12 8.17 -13.14
C GLY A 150 12.75 6.91 -12.34
N ILE A 151 13.54 5.83 -12.41
CA ILE A 151 13.23 4.56 -11.74
C ILE A 151 12.96 4.71 -10.24
N ARG A 152 13.71 5.55 -9.54
CA ARG A 152 13.50 5.78 -8.11
C ARG A 152 12.10 6.34 -7.85
N TYR A 153 11.69 7.35 -8.60
CA TYR A 153 10.36 7.92 -8.50
C TYR A 153 9.27 6.86 -8.70
N LEU A 154 9.42 6.00 -9.73
CA LEU A 154 8.48 4.91 -9.98
C LEU A 154 8.36 3.95 -8.80
N LEU A 155 9.49 3.55 -8.21
CA LEU A 155 9.50 2.61 -7.09
C LEU A 155 8.91 3.22 -5.80
N GLU A 156 9.16 4.49 -5.54
CA GLU A 156 8.62 5.19 -4.37
C GLU A 156 7.13 5.52 -4.50
N THR A 157 6.61 5.73 -5.72
CA THR A 157 5.24 6.19 -5.91
C THR A 157 4.26 5.10 -6.38
N LEU A 158 4.73 4.10 -7.13
CA LEU A 158 3.87 3.05 -7.68
C LEU A 158 3.79 1.79 -6.83
N GLU A 159 4.67 1.61 -5.83
CA GLU A 159 4.59 0.50 -4.90
C GLU A 159 3.72 0.88 -3.70
N PRO A 160 2.61 0.18 -3.44
CA PRO A 160 1.60 0.63 -2.48
C PRO A 160 2.09 0.68 -1.02
N SER A 161 3.11 -0.11 -0.67
CA SER A 161 3.71 -0.12 0.66
C SER A 161 4.81 0.94 0.85
N ALA A 162 5.24 1.63 -0.22
CA ALA A 162 6.21 2.71 -0.10
C ALA A 162 5.59 3.93 0.59
N THR A 163 6.37 4.65 1.37
CA THR A 163 5.91 5.78 2.19
C THR A 163 5.19 6.84 1.36
N ASP A 164 5.78 7.21 0.21
CA ASP A 164 5.24 8.25 -0.68
C ASP A 164 4.45 7.67 -1.86
N SER A 165 3.87 6.48 -1.69
CA SER A 165 3.08 5.85 -2.75
C SER A 165 1.84 6.67 -3.10
N PHE A 166 1.42 6.61 -4.36
CA PHE A 166 0.15 7.20 -4.79
C PHE A 166 -1.05 6.63 -4.02
N PHE A 167 -0.95 5.38 -3.50
CA PHE A 167 -1.96 4.85 -2.62
C PHE A 167 -1.99 5.60 -1.29
N ASN A 168 -0.84 5.76 -0.64
CA ASN A 168 -0.74 6.45 0.64
C ASN A 168 -1.15 7.95 0.53
N TRP A 169 -1.00 8.54 -0.66
CA TRP A 169 -1.44 9.90 -0.97
C TRP A 169 -2.87 9.98 -1.55
N ASN A 170 -3.72 8.95 -1.35
CA ASN A 170 -5.15 8.93 -1.68
C ASN A 170 -5.49 9.00 -3.18
N PHE A 171 -4.56 8.82 -4.11
CA PHE A 171 -4.84 8.85 -5.55
C PHE A 171 -5.71 7.68 -6.00
N PHE A 172 -5.76 6.60 -5.23
CA PHE A 172 -6.45 5.36 -5.57
C PHE A 172 -7.63 5.03 -4.64
N ASP A 173 -8.11 5.95 -3.82
CA ASP A 173 -9.14 5.69 -2.79
C ASP A 173 -10.44 5.13 -3.34
N THR A 174 -10.72 5.35 -4.62
CA THR A 174 -11.89 4.73 -5.26
C THR A 174 -11.87 3.20 -5.25
N VAL A 175 -10.69 2.56 -5.13
CA VAL A 175 -10.61 1.09 -5.01
C VAL A 175 -11.01 0.60 -3.62
N LEU A 176 -11.07 1.48 -2.64
CA LEU A 176 -11.49 1.19 -1.26
C LEU A 176 -13.00 1.21 -1.10
N GLN A 177 -13.72 1.69 -2.12
CA GLN A 177 -15.18 1.71 -2.12
C GLN A 177 -15.72 0.41 -2.72
N GLN A 178 -16.46 -0.35 -1.95
CA GLN A 178 -17.32 -1.40 -2.47
C GLN A 178 -18.62 -0.75 -2.94
N LYS A 179 -18.91 -0.82 -4.24
CA LYS A 179 -20.09 -0.21 -4.85
C LYS A 179 -21.29 -1.13 -4.80
N GLU A 180 -21.04 -2.41 -5.04
CA GLU A 180 -22.05 -3.46 -5.02
C GLU A 180 -21.98 -4.23 -3.71
N GLY A 181 -23.13 -4.53 -3.16
CA GLY A 181 -23.27 -5.32 -1.95
C GLY A 181 -24.15 -6.55 -2.19
N PHE A 182 -24.57 -7.18 -1.14
CA PHE A 182 -25.49 -8.31 -1.17
C PHE A 182 -26.72 -8.04 -0.31
N SER A 183 -27.82 -8.66 -0.70
CA SER A 183 -29.02 -8.72 0.14
C SER A 183 -28.90 -9.94 1.04
N PRO A 184 -28.85 -9.79 2.39
CA PRO A 184 -28.60 -10.90 3.29
C PRO A 184 -29.51 -12.10 3.06
N TYR A 185 -30.82 -11.87 2.91
CA TYR A 185 -31.80 -12.96 2.76
C TYR A 185 -31.66 -13.71 1.43
N VAL A 186 -31.10 -13.08 0.37
CA VAL A 186 -30.83 -13.74 -0.92
C VAL A 186 -29.50 -14.48 -0.87
N PHE A 187 -28.51 -13.89 -0.24
CA PHE A 187 -27.14 -14.43 -0.21
C PHE A 187 -26.99 -15.60 0.77
N GLU A 188 -27.86 -15.71 1.80
CA GLU A 188 -27.82 -16.77 2.82
C GLU A 188 -27.83 -18.17 2.20
N ASP A 189 -28.71 -18.43 1.23
CA ASP A 189 -28.81 -19.72 0.55
C ASP A 189 -27.53 -20.01 -0.25
N LEU A 190 -27.01 -19.00 -0.93
CA LEU A 190 -25.78 -19.09 -1.72
C LEU A 190 -24.54 -19.35 -0.84
N ALA A 191 -24.47 -18.64 0.28
CA ALA A 191 -23.43 -18.83 1.30
C ALA A 191 -23.45 -20.27 1.85
N THR A 192 -24.65 -20.82 2.09
CA THR A 192 -24.82 -22.20 2.52
C THR A 192 -24.28 -23.19 1.47
N GLU A 193 -24.58 -22.96 0.18
CA GLU A 193 -24.05 -23.79 -0.90
C GLU A 193 -22.54 -23.68 -1.04
N MET A 194 -21.98 -22.49 -0.89
CA MET A 194 -20.52 -22.28 -0.91
C MET A 194 -19.83 -23.11 0.18
N LEU A 195 -20.33 -23.06 1.41
CA LEU A 195 -19.77 -23.83 2.54
C LEU A 195 -19.90 -25.34 2.36
N LYS A 196 -20.96 -25.83 1.69
CA LYS A 196 -21.13 -27.24 1.35
C LYS A 196 -20.14 -27.69 0.25
N LYS A 197 -19.88 -26.86 -0.75
CA LYS A 197 -19.04 -27.20 -1.90
C LYS A 197 -17.55 -27.08 -1.63
N ASP A 198 -17.14 -26.16 -0.76
CA ASP A 198 -15.74 -25.90 -0.43
C ASP A 198 -15.44 -26.20 1.04
N THR A 199 -14.91 -27.39 1.29
CA THR A 199 -14.55 -27.86 2.64
C THR A 199 -13.51 -26.94 3.28
N ARG A 200 -12.51 -26.44 2.52
CA ARG A 200 -11.47 -25.55 3.05
C ARG A 200 -12.03 -24.19 3.45
N LEU A 201 -12.94 -23.66 2.64
CA LEU A 201 -13.65 -22.41 2.97
C LEU A 201 -14.44 -22.58 4.26
N ASN A 202 -15.17 -23.70 4.39
CA ASN A 202 -15.95 -24.02 5.59
C ASN A 202 -15.05 -24.14 6.83
N GLU A 203 -13.96 -24.88 6.77
CA GLU A 203 -13.00 -24.99 7.88
C GLU A 203 -12.49 -23.60 8.32
N THR A 204 -12.10 -22.75 7.36
CA THR A 204 -11.64 -21.39 7.64
C THR A 204 -12.73 -20.53 8.27
N PHE A 205 -13.97 -20.66 7.78
CA PHE A 205 -15.13 -19.96 8.32
C PHE A 205 -15.42 -20.38 9.77
N GLN A 206 -15.45 -21.68 10.06
CA GLN A 206 -15.69 -22.21 11.39
C GLN A 206 -14.58 -21.82 12.36
N PHE A 207 -13.33 -21.87 11.92
CA PHE A 207 -12.19 -21.40 12.73
C PHE A 207 -12.33 -19.92 13.10
N LYS A 208 -12.64 -19.06 12.13
CA LYS A 208 -12.86 -17.64 12.40
C LYS A 208 -14.04 -17.40 13.34
N LYS A 209 -15.14 -18.13 13.15
CA LYS A 209 -16.31 -18.05 14.02
C LYS A 209 -16.01 -18.50 15.46
N ALA A 210 -15.11 -19.47 15.63
CA ALA A 210 -14.69 -19.96 16.94
C ALA A 210 -13.76 -18.97 17.67
N THR A 211 -12.85 -18.31 16.94
CA THR A 211 -11.78 -17.48 17.50
C THR A 211 -12.10 -15.98 17.60
N ASP A 212 -13.06 -15.49 16.80
CA ASP A 212 -13.45 -14.08 16.73
C ASP A 212 -14.86 -13.89 17.28
N LYS A 213 -14.97 -13.32 18.49
CA LYS A 213 -16.27 -13.10 19.16
C LYS A 213 -17.17 -12.13 18.38
N GLN A 214 -16.61 -11.04 17.85
CA GLN A 214 -17.40 -10.04 17.12
C GLN A 214 -17.96 -10.64 15.82
N PHE A 215 -17.13 -11.39 15.12
CA PHE A 215 -17.55 -12.11 13.92
C PHE A 215 -18.65 -13.14 14.24
N ARG A 216 -18.51 -13.92 15.31
CA ARG A 216 -19.49 -14.93 15.72
C ARG A 216 -20.86 -14.33 16.05
N GLU A 217 -20.89 -13.13 16.63
CA GLU A 217 -22.12 -12.46 17.09
C GLU A 217 -22.77 -11.57 16.02
N SER A 218 -22.18 -11.48 14.81
CA SER A 218 -22.69 -10.66 13.71
C SER A 218 -23.01 -11.52 12.48
N ALA A 219 -24.29 -11.78 12.23
CA ALA A 219 -24.72 -12.47 11.00
C ALA A 219 -24.28 -11.73 9.76
N TYR A 220 -24.39 -10.39 9.74
CA TYR A 220 -23.93 -9.57 8.61
C TYR A 220 -22.42 -9.75 8.35
N ALA A 221 -21.59 -9.68 9.38
CA ALA A 221 -20.14 -9.84 9.21
C ALA A 221 -19.78 -11.24 8.68
N GLN A 222 -20.52 -12.28 9.06
CA GLN A 222 -20.32 -13.64 8.55
C GLN A 222 -20.69 -13.73 7.07
N LEU A 223 -21.82 -13.20 6.67
CA LEU A 223 -22.25 -13.18 5.28
C LEU A 223 -21.35 -12.30 4.41
N GLU A 224 -20.95 -11.13 4.89
CA GLU A 224 -20.01 -10.24 4.21
C GLU A 224 -18.66 -10.91 3.95
N TRP A 225 -18.16 -11.65 4.93
CA TRP A 225 -16.92 -12.40 4.77
C TRP A 225 -17.05 -13.49 3.70
N LEU A 226 -18.18 -14.22 3.67
CA LEU A 226 -18.46 -15.21 2.61
C LEU A 226 -18.67 -14.54 1.25
N TYR A 227 -19.40 -13.41 1.22
CA TYR A 227 -19.57 -12.63 0.00
C TYR A 227 -18.23 -12.19 -0.60
N SER A 228 -17.30 -11.75 0.23
CA SER A 228 -15.95 -11.36 -0.21
C SER A 228 -15.14 -12.50 -0.85
N LYS A 229 -15.56 -13.75 -0.69
CA LYS A 229 -14.95 -14.97 -1.28
C LYS A 229 -15.77 -15.53 -2.45
N SER A 230 -16.94 -14.96 -2.72
CA SER A 230 -17.81 -15.41 -3.79
C SER A 230 -17.42 -14.82 -5.15
N GLU A 231 -17.90 -15.40 -6.21
CA GLU A 231 -17.80 -14.86 -7.59
C GLU A 231 -18.60 -13.57 -7.79
N HIS A 232 -19.51 -13.25 -6.87
CA HIS A 232 -20.33 -12.04 -6.88
C HIS A 232 -19.65 -10.83 -6.23
N SER A 233 -18.52 -11.06 -5.58
CA SER A 233 -17.75 -9.97 -4.99
C SER A 233 -17.16 -9.08 -6.07
N GLU A 234 -17.20 -7.76 -5.87
CA GLU A 234 -16.68 -6.79 -6.82
C GLU A 234 -15.17 -6.98 -7.04
N PRO A 235 -14.71 -7.37 -8.25
CA PRO A 235 -13.29 -7.65 -8.47
C PRO A 235 -12.39 -6.42 -8.28
N ALA A 236 -12.95 -5.22 -8.47
CA ALA A 236 -12.21 -3.96 -8.34
C ALA A 236 -12.01 -3.53 -6.88
N PHE A 237 -12.82 -4.05 -5.94
CA PHE A 237 -12.71 -3.71 -4.53
C PHE A 237 -11.36 -4.16 -3.95
N LEU A 238 -10.62 -3.23 -3.37
CA LEU A 238 -9.26 -3.40 -2.83
C LEU A 238 -8.23 -3.82 -3.89
N GLN A 239 -8.58 -3.85 -5.18
CA GLN A 239 -7.65 -4.17 -6.25
C GLN A 239 -6.75 -2.98 -6.54
N TYR A 240 -5.45 -3.11 -6.25
CA TYR A 240 -4.48 -2.06 -6.57
C TYR A 240 -4.35 -1.89 -8.09
N PRO A 241 -4.49 -0.68 -8.64
CA PRO A 241 -4.64 -0.49 -10.08
C PRO A 241 -3.32 -0.43 -10.86
N VAL A 242 -2.18 -0.59 -10.18
CA VAL A 242 -0.85 -0.67 -10.80
C VAL A 242 -0.38 -2.11 -10.78
N TYR A 243 -0.05 -2.64 -11.94
CA TYR A 243 0.39 -4.01 -12.13
C TYR A 243 1.88 -4.05 -12.44
N ARG A 244 2.57 -5.08 -11.95
CA ARG A 244 4.00 -5.23 -12.11
C ARG A 244 4.31 -6.33 -13.12
N LYS A 245 5.06 -6.01 -14.18
CA LYS A 245 5.54 -7.02 -15.12
C LYS A 245 6.77 -7.71 -14.55
N ALA A 246 6.66 -9.01 -14.26
CA ALA A 246 7.77 -9.83 -13.80
C ALA A 246 8.83 -10.04 -14.91
N LYS A 247 10.04 -10.45 -14.51
CA LYS A 247 11.19 -10.60 -15.44
C LYS A 247 10.93 -11.61 -16.56
N ASP A 248 10.21 -12.68 -16.28
CA ASP A 248 10.04 -13.84 -17.20
C ASP A 248 8.66 -13.91 -17.85
N SER A 249 7.82 -12.87 -17.72
CA SER A 249 6.49 -12.85 -18.31
C SER A 249 6.52 -12.46 -19.79
N ILE A 250 5.90 -13.30 -20.63
CA ILE A 250 5.73 -13.06 -22.07
C ILE A 250 4.56 -12.08 -22.27
N ILE A 251 4.71 -11.18 -23.24
CA ILE A 251 3.61 -10.32 -23.73
C ILE A 251 3.01 -11.05 -24.93
N SER A 252 1.80 -11.55 -24.81
CA SER A 252 1.06 -12.18 -25.91
C SER A 252 -0.02 -11.22 -26.42
N PRO A 253 -0.10 -10.96 -27.74
CA PRO A 253 -1.22 -10.24 -28.31
C PRO A 253 -2.49 -11.05 -28.15
N THR A 254 -3.63 -10.41 -27.86
CA THR A 254 -4.92 -11.06 -27.93
C THR A 254 -5.20 -11.47 -29.36
N ASN A 255 -5.52 -12.74 -29.59
CA ASN A 255 -6.11 -13.14 -30.87
C ASN A 255 -7.50 -12.51 -30.92
N SER A 256 -7.63 -11.39 -31.65
CA SER A 256 -8.94 -10.93 -32.08
C SER A 256 -9.57 -12.04 -32.90
N LYS A 257 -10.60 -12.70 -32.37
CA LYS A 257 -11.48 -13.50 -33.23
C LYS A 257 -12.15 -12.55 -34.22
N PRO A 258 -12.27 -12.97 -35.48
CA PRO A 258 -12.90 -12.21 -36.54
C PRO A 258 -14.38 -11.93 -36.23
#